data_07283de9d2abb54f9aa0810a848aa86f
#
_entry.id   07283de9d2abb54f9aa0810a848aa86f
#
_cell.length_a   1.000
_cell.length_b   1.000
_cell.length_c   1.000
_cell.angle_alpha   90.00
_cell.angle_beta   90.00
_cell.angle_gamma   90.00
#
_symmetry.space_group_name_H-M   'P 1'
#
loop_
_entity.id
_entity.type
_entity.pdbx_description
1 polymer ?
#
loop_
_entity_poly.entity_id
_entity_poly.type
_entity_poly.pdbx_seq_one_letter_code
_entity_poly.pdbx_strand_id
1 'polypeptide(L)'
;MKTTILFAGFFIPVLFLASKFQDKNLQESMKRGKEVYMIHCQNCHMDNGQGMEGVNPPLAKTTYLKDAKKNIGYILNGQTGEITVNGKKYNAIMNPLNFLDDKQIADVLNYVRNSWGNKYPIVTPAQVKTEREKPATTN
;
A
#
# COMPACT_ATOMS: atom_id res chain seq x y z
N MET A 1 15.74 -16.49 57.75
CA MET A 1 14.96 -15.40 57.14
C MET A 1 15.45 -15.26 55.71
N LYS A 2 14.63 -15.70 54.72
CA LYS A 2 14.94 -15.62 53.30
C LYS A 2 14.14 -14.45 52.71
N THR A 3 14.85 -13.40 52.30
CA THR A 3 14.23 -12.21 51.72
C THR A 3 14.05 -12.45 50.21
N THR A 4 12.81 -12.67 49.80
CA THR A 4 12.41 -12.79 48.39
C THR A 4 12.25 -11.36 47.85
N ILE A 5 13.17 -10.92 46.97
CA ILE A 5 13.03 -9.66 46.24
C ILE A 5 12.14 -9.93 45.02
N LEU A 6 10.91 -9.38 45.06
CA LEU A 6 10.02 -9.34 43.90
C LEU A 6 10.53 -8.27 42.93
N PHE A 7 11.04 -8.70 41.79
CA PHE A 7 11.19 -7.84 40.60
C PHE A 7 9.86 -7.77 39.86
N ALA A 8 9.00 -6.87 40.30
CA ALA A 8 7.74 -6.57 39.58
C ALA A 8 7.92 -5.31 38.73
N GLY A 9 7.92 -5.48 37.42
CA GLY A 9 7.20 -4.56 36.56
C GLY A 9 7.84 -3.24 36.15
N PHE A 10 8.69 -3.25 35.11
CA PHE A 10 8.96 -2.03 34.33
C PHE A 10 9.07 -2.32 32.82
N PHE A 11 8.07 -3.05 32.23
CA PHE A 11 8.15 -3.46 30.81
C PHE A 11 7.01 -2.97 29.93
N ILE A 12 6.20 -1.97 30.37
CA ILE A 12 4.98 -1.58 29.62
C ILE A 12 5.10 -0.29 28.76
N PRO A 13 6.01 0.69 28.98
CA PRO A 13 5.95 1.93 28.19
C PRO A 13 6.57 1.84 26.78
N VAL A 14 7.45 0.88 26.48
CA VAL A 14 8.17 0.84 25.19
C VAL A 14 7.27 0.41 24.03
N LEU A 15 6.33 -0.49 24.26
CA LEU A 15 5.40 -0.96 23.21
C LEU A 15 4.44 0.14 22.72
N PHE A 16 3.98 1.02 23.61
CA PHE A 16 3.05 2.10 23.26
C PHE A 16 3.71 3.24 22.46
N LEU A 17 4.99 3.47 22.66
CA LEU A 17 5.75 4.47 21.89
C LEU A 17 5.99 3.99 20.46
N ALA A 18 6.32 2.72 20.26
CA ALA A 18 6.57 2.17 18.93
C ALA A 18 5.32 2.21 18.03
N SER A 19 4.12 1.93 18.56
CA SER A 19 2.88 1.98 17.80
C SER A 19 2.53 3.40 17.34
N LYS A 20 2.72 4.41 18.20
CA LYS A 20 2.47 5.82 17.85
C LYS A 20 3.42 6.35 16.77
N PHE A 21 4.68 5.92 16.78
CA PHE A 21 5.65 6.27 15.72
C PHE A 21 5.26 5.65 14.38
N GLN A 22 4.80 4.42 14.38
CA GLN A 22 4.39 3.73 13.17
C GLN A 22 3.12 4.36 12.56
N ASP A 23 2.16 4.75 13.39
CA ASP A 23 0.95 5.45 12.96
C ASP A 23 1.27 6.83 12.35
N LYS A 24 2.19 7.59 12.97
CA LYS A 24 2.61 8.89 12.45
C LYS A 24 3.30 8.76 11.09
N ASN A 25 4.22 7.81 10.95
CA ASN A 25 4.91 7.56 9.68
C ASN A 25 3.94 7.16 8.57
N LEU A 26 2.93 6.35 8.88
CA LEU A 26 1.89 5.98 7.92
C LEU A 26 1.07 7.21 7.49
N GLN A 27 0.66 8.07 8.41
CA GLN A 27 -0.13 9.27 8.10
C GLN A 27 0.64 10.25 7.21
N GLU A 28 1.91 10.48 7.50
CA GLU A 28 2.76 11.34 6.65
C GLU A 28 2.97 10.74 5.26
N SER A 29 3.18 9.43 5.17
CA SER A 29 3.29 8.71 3.90
C SER A 29 1.98 8.81 3.09
N MET A 30 0.84 8.59 3.72
CA MET A 30 -0.48 8.70 3.08
C MET A 30 -0.75 10.12 2.56
N LYS A 31 -0.33 11.15 3.28
CA LYS A 31 -0.48 12.54 2.83
C LYS A 31 0.26 12.78 1.51
N ARG A 32 1.53 12.40 1.42
CA ARG A 32 2.31 12.50 0.18
C ARG A 32 1.76 11.57 -0.91
N GLY A 33 1.34 10.36 -0.54
CA GLY A 33 0.75 9.39 -1.46
C GLY A 33 -0.55 9.86 -2.09
N LYS A 34 -1.35 10.67 -1.36
CA LYS A 34 -2.53 11.32 -1.93
C LYS A 34 -2.18 12.24 -3.08
N GLU A 35 -1.10 13.01 -2.97
CA GLU A 35 -0.64 13.91 -4.04
C GLU A 35 -0.22 13.10 -5.28
N VAL A 36 0.54 12.02 -5.09
CA VAL A 36 0.91 11.10 -6.19
C VAL A 36 -0.33 10.46 -6.83
N TYR A 37 -1.30 10.04 -6.01
CA TYR A 37 -2.56 9.47 -6.47
C TYR A 37 -3.35 10.42 -7.36
N MET A 38 -3.51 11.67 -6.95
CA MET A 38 -4.24 12.69 -7.68
C MET A 38 -3.64 12.96 -9.07
N ILE A 39 -2.31 12.86 -9.20
CA ILE A 39 -1.61 13.15 -10.45
C ILE A 39 -1.61 11.94 -11.39
N HIS A 40 -1.41 10.72 -10.87
CA HIS A 40 -1.10 9.56 -11.70
C HIS A 40 -2.14 8.44 -11.69
N CYS A 41 -3.07 8.42 -10.74
CA CYS A 41 -3.98 7.28 -10.54
C CYS A 41 -5.45 7.66 -10.64
N GLN A 42 -5.81 8.85 -10.16
CA GLN A 42 -7.19 9.31 -9.99
C GLN A 42 -7.97 9.31 -11.31
N ASN A 43 -7.33 9.62 -12.43
CA ASN A 43 -8.01 9.70 -13.72
C ASN A 43 -8.65 8.36 -14.15
N CYS A 44 -8.05 7.24 -13.75
CA CYS A 44 -8.56 5.88 -14.01
C CYS A 44 -9.30 5.28 -12.81
N HIS A 45 -8.80 5.50 -11.61
CA HIS A 45 -9.35 4.88 -10.40
C HIS A 45 -10.34 5.76 -9.63
N MET A 46 -10.60 7.00 -10.11
CA MET A 46 -11.55 7.99 -9.58
C MET A 46 -11.20 8.51 -8.19
N ASP A 47 -11.83 9.59 -7.75
CA ASP A 47 -11.52 10.34 -6.52
C ASP A 47 -11.56 9.49 -5.24
N ASN A 48 -12.50 8.55 -5.18
CA ASN A 48 -12.73 7.69 -4.02
C ASN A 48 -12.26 6.24 -4.26
N GLY A 49 -11.41 6.02 -5.27
CA GLY A 49 -10.90 4.72 -5.59
C GLY A 49 -11.98 3.71 -6.05
N GLN A 50 -13.15 4.20 -6.48
CA GLN A 50 -14.26 3.34 -6.91
C GLN A 50 -14.04 2.72 -8.29
N GLY A 51 -13.12 3.27 -9.07
CA GLY A 51 -12.88 2.83 -10.45
C GLY A 51 -14.08 3.07 -11.37
N MET A 52 -14.07 2.42 -12.51
CA MET A 52 -15.15 2.43 -13.50
C MET A 52 -15.53 0.98 -13.81
N GLU A 53 -16.75 0.59 -13.49
CA GLU A 53 -17.22 -0.79 -13.65
C GLU A 53 -17.03 -1.28 -15.09
N GLY A 54 -16.46 -2.48 -15.22
CA GLY A 54 -16.14 -3.10 -16.51
C GLY A 54 -14.93 -2.51 -17.24
N VAL A 55 -14.36 -1.40 -16.75
CA VAL A 55 -13.20 -0.73 -17.36
C VAL A 55 -12.01 -0.72 -16.39
N ASN A 56 -12.06 0.11 -15.36
CA ASN A 56 -10.97 0.26 -14.40
C ASN A 56 -11.38 -0.33 -13.03
N PRO A 57 -10.57 -1.21 -12.44
CA PRO A 57 -10.94 -1.87 -11.19
C PRO A 57 -10.98 -0.89 -10.01
N PRO A 58 -11.85 -1.14 -9.01
CA PRO A 58 -11.85 -0.37 -7.78
C PRO A 58 -10.60 -0.66 -6.95
N LEU A 59 -10.09 0.38 -6.31
CA LEU A 59 -9.09 0.32 -5.24
C LEU A 59 -9.74 0.42 -3.85
N ALA A 60 -11.00 0.86 -3.80
CA ALA A 60 -11.77 0.96 -2.57
C ALA A 60 -12.33 -0.40 -2.15
N LYS A 61 -12.28 -0.69 -0.84
CA LYS A 61 -12.92 -1.87 -0.21
C LYS A 61 -12.60 -3.19 -0.94
N THR A 62 -11.31 -3.42 -1.25
CA THR A 62 -10.91 -4.60 -2.01
C THR A 62 -9.80 -5.38 -1.33
N THR A 63 -9.90 -6.72 -1.36
CA THR A 63 -8.83 -7.63 -0.93
C THR A 63 -7.68 -7.72 -1.94
N TYR A 64 -7.86 -7.20 -3.15
CA TYR A 64 -6.85 -7.19 -4.20
C TYR A 64 -5.58 -6.42 -3.79
N LEU A 65 -5.73 -5.45 -2.87
CA LEU A 65 -4.61 -4.69 -2.30
C LEU A 65 -3.88 -5.39 -1.16
N LYS A 66 -4.26 -6.61 -0.78
CA LYS A 66 -3.63 -7.33 0.35
C LYS A 66 -2.15 -7.63 0.10
N ASP A 67 -1.79 -8.06 -1.09
CA ASP A 67 -0.42 -8.41 -1.46
C ASP A 67 0.36 -7.16 -1.90
N ALA A 68 1.20 -6.65 -1.00
CA ALA A 68 2.02 -5.46 -1.27
C ALA A 68 3.00 -5.67 -2.43
N LYS A 69 3.63 -6.84 -2.54
CA LYS A 69 4.63 -7.13 -3.58
C LYS A 69 3.97 -7.11 -4.96
N LYS A 70 2.81 -7.75 -5.07
CA LYS A 70 2.04 -7.76 -6.30
C LYS A 70 1.59 -6.35 -6.70
N ASN A 71 1.14 -5.53 -5.73
CA ASN A 71 0.74 -4.16 -6.00
C ASN A 71 1.93 -3.26 -6.43
N ILE A 72 3.12 -3.46 -5.84
CA ILE A 72 4.35 -2.81 -6.30
C ILE A 72 4.64 -3.21 -7.75
N GLY A 73 4.55 -4.50 -8.07
CA GLY A 73 4.75 -5.03 -9.43
C GLY A 73 3.81 -4.38 -10.46
N TYR A 74 2.54 -4.18 -10.12
CA TYR A 74 1.58 -3.50 -11.01
C TYR A 74 1.96 -2.04 -11.29
N ILE A 75 2.47 -1.31 -10.31
CA ILE A 75 2.93 0.06 -10.53
C ILE A 75 4.19 0.07 -11.38
N LEU A 76 5.13 -0.83 -11.13
CA LEU A 76 6.41 -0.87 -11.85
C LEU A 76 6.27 -1.35 -13.30
N ASN A 77 5.47 -2.40 -13.52
CA ASN A 77 5.43 -3.12 -14.80
C ASN A 77 4.12 -2.93 -15.57
N GLY A 78 3.14 -2.27 -14.94
CA GLY A 78 1.79 -2.20 -15.49
C GLY A 78 1.01 -3.49 -15.25
N GLN A 79 -0.20 -3.54 -15.82
CA GLN A 79 -1.08 -4.71 -15.81
C GLN A 79 -1.76 -4.86 -17.16
N THR A 80 -1.68 -6.06 -17.72
CA THR A 80 -2.38 -6.44 -18.96
C THR A 80 -3.14 -7.75 -18.73
N GLY A 81 -4.17 -7.97 -19.52
CA GLY A 81 -5.00 -9.16 -19.38
C GLY A 81 -6.10 -9.03 -18.34
N GLU A 82 -6.99 -10.02 -18.35
CA GLU A 82 -8.18 -10.02 -17.48
C GLU A 82 -7.80 -10.29 -16.02
N ILE A 83 -8.31 -9.45 -15.13
CA ILE A 83 -8.24 -9.65 -13.67
C ILE A 83 -9.65 -9.66 -13.08
N THR A 84 -9.79 -10.30 -11.92
CA THR A 84 -11.05 -10.30 -11.16
C THR A 84 -10.84 -9.52 -9.86
N VAL A 85 -11.61 -8.45 -9.67
CA VAL A 85 -11.60 -7.64 -8.46
C VAL A 85 -13.02 -7.57 -7.89
N ASN A 86 -13.20 -7.92 -6.62
CA ASN A 86 -14.52 -7.96 -5.97
C ASN A 86 -15.57 -8.75 -6.76
N GLY A 87 -15.16 -9.87 -7.39
CA GLY A 87 -16.06 -10.74 -8.18
C GLY A 87 -16.41 -10.24 -9.57
N LYS A 88 -15.89 -9.08 -10.00
CA LYS A 88 -16.09 -8.51 -11.35
C LYS A 88 -14.81 -8.60 -12.17
N LYS A 89 -14.97 -8.80 -13.48
CA LYS A 89 -13.86 -8.89 -14.43
C LYS A 89 -13.51 -7.52 -15.01
N TYR A 90 -12.22 -7.27 -15.15
CA TYR A 90 -11.64 -6.05 -15.71
C TYR A 90 -10.51 -6.43 -16.67
N ASN A 91 -10.43 -5.77 -17.83
CA ASN A 91 -9.45 -6.08 -18.87
C ASN A 91 -8.81 -4.82 -19.47
N ALA A 92 -8.89 -3.68 -18.80
CA ALA A 92 -8.19 -2.49 -19.22
C ALA A 92 -6.70 -2.59 -18.92
N ILE A 93 -5.90 -1.94 -19.76
CA ILE A 93 -4.45 -1.87 -19.58
C ILE A 93 -4.14 -0.79 -18.53
N MET A 94 -3.37 -1.16 -17.51
CA MET A 94 -2.71 -0.20 -16.62
C MET A 94 -1.27 -0.01 -17.11
N ASN A 95 -0.94 1.20 -17.54
CA ASN A 95 0.42 1.52 -17.97
C ASN A 95 1.40 1.48 -16.78
N PRO A 96 2.67 1.08 -17.03
CA PRO A 96 3.70 1.12 -16.00
C PRO A 96 4.00 2.57 -15.57
N LEU A 97 4.23 2.75 -14.28
CA LEU A 97 4.62 4.03 -13.66
C LEU A 97 6.02 3.91 -13.04
N ASN A 98 6.93 3.20 -13.70
CA ASN A 98 8.29 2.90 -13.24
C ASN A 98 9.20 4.13 -13.12
N PHE A 99 8.79 5.27 -13.67
CA PHE A 99 9.46 6.56 -13.51
C PHE A 99 9.27 7.18 -12.11
N LEU A 100 8.28 6.72 -11.34
CA LEU A 100 8.13 7.11 -9.95
C LEU A 100 9.26 6.51 -9.12
N ASP A 101 9.81 7.29 -8.20
CA ASP A 101 10.82 6.79 -7.28
C ASP A 101 10.23 5.82 -6.23
N ASP A 102 11.11 5.10 -5.52
CA ASP A 102 10.68 4.08 -4.55
C ASP A 102 9.86 4.66 -3.41
N LYS A 103 10.13 5.91 -3.02
CA LYS A 103 9.39 6.59 -1.98
C LYS A 103 7.99 7.00 -2.47
N GLN A 104 7.87 7.51 -3.68
CA GLN A 104 6.58 7.87 -4.28
C GLN A 104 5.68 6.64 -4.43
N ILE A 105 6.22 5.51 -4.88
CA ILE A 105 5.48 4.24 -4.99
C ILE A 105 5.05 3.74 -3.61
N ALA A 106 5.93 3.76 -2.61
CA ALA A 106 5.56 3.38 -1.25
C ALA A 106 4.47 4.30 -0.68
N ASP A 107 4.60 5.62 -0.86
CA ASP A 107 3.66 6.62 -0.37
C ASP A 107 2.26 6.45 -1.01
N VAL A 108 2.17 6.28 -2.34
CA VAL A 108 0.86 6.07 -3.01
C VAL A 108 0.23 4.74 -2.63
N LEU A 109 1.01 3.68 -2.47
CA LEU A 109 0.50 2.40 -1.98
C LEU A 109 -0.01 2.52 -0.54
N ASN A 110 0.68 3.24 0.33
CA ASN A 110 0.21 3.48 1.69
C ASN A 110 -1.11 4.27 1.70
N TYR A 111 -1.26 5.24 0.81
CA TYR A 111 -2.52 5.96 0.65
C TYR A 111 -3.66 5.04 0.20
N VAL A 112 -3.54 4.34 -0.91
CA VAL A 112 -4.64 3.51 -1.44
C VAL A 112 -4.94 2.30 -0.55
N ARG A 113 -3.94 1.74 0.10
CA ARG A 113 -4.05 0.59 1.00
C ARG A 113 -4.63 0.93 2.37
N ASN A 114 -4.76 2.22 2.71
CA ASN A 114 -5.33 2.68 3.98
C ASN A 114 -6.41 3.75 3.81
N SER A 115 -6.98 3.85 2.61
CA SER A 115 -8.09 4.74 2.28
C SER A 115 -9.34 3.94 1.92
N TRP A 116 -10.48 4.60 1.90
CA TRP A 116 -11.78 4.10 1.38
C TRP A 116 -12.21 2.75 1.94
N GLY A 117 -11.93 2.49 3.23
CA GLY A 117 -12.29 1.26 3.93
C GLY A 117 -11.25 0.14 3.82
N ASN A 118 -10.11 0.38 3.20
CA ASN A 118 -8.94 -0.50 3.27
C ASN A 118 -8.14 -0.25 4.55
N LYS A 119 -7.50 -1.30 5.08
CA LYS A 119 -6.56 -1.22 6.21
C LYS A 119 -5.51 -2.32 6.09
N TYR A 120 -4.34 -1.95 5.60
CA TYR A 120 -3.23 -2.88 5.35
C TYR A 120 -1.91 -2.34 5.94
N PRO A 121 -0.95 -3.20 6.22
CA PRO A 121 0.37 -2.79 6.72
C PRO A 121 1.08 -1.79 5.80
N ILE A 122 1.94 -0.97 6.40
CA ILE A 122 2.76 0.01 5.68
C ILE A 122 3.68 -0.68 4.66
N VAL A 123 3.82 -0.04 3.49
CA VAL A 123 4.83 -0.35 2.48
C VAL A 123 5.99 0.61 2.64
N THR A 124 7.20 0.09 2.61
CA THR A 124 8.43 0.90 2.74
C THR A 124 9.13 1.09 1.39
N PRO A 125 9.90 2.17 1.20
CA PRO A 125 10.72 2.35 -0.01
C PRO A 125 11.70 1.18 -0.25
N ALA A 126 12.23 0.57 0.82
CA ALA A 126 13.10 -0.60 0.72
C ALA A 126 12.41 -1.81 0.09
N GLN A 127 11.12 -2.03 0.39
CA GLN A 127 10.33 -3.08 -0.27
C GLN A 127 10.14 -2.79 -1.76
N VAL A 128 9.90 -1.53 -2.12
CA VAL A 128 9.76 -1.13 -3.53
C VAL A 128 11.08 -1.35 -4.27
N LYS A 129 12.20 -0.92 -3.70
CA LYS A 129 13.53 -1.15 -4.27
C LYS A 129 13.78 -2.63 -4.53
N THR A 130 13.50 -3.49 -3.56
CA THR A 130 13.65 -4.95 -3.70
C THR A 130 12.82 -5.51 -4.86
N GLU A 131 11.60 -5.01 -5.06
CA GLU A 131 10.77 -5.47 -6.19
C GLU A 131 11.25 -4.89 -7.53
N ARG A 132 11.75 -3.66 -7.56
CA ARG A 132 12.30 -3.02 -8.76
C ARG A 132 13.57 -3.71 -9.29
N GLU A 133 14.39 -4.28 -8.41
CA GLU A 133 15.63 -4.99 -8.76
C GLU A 133 15.37 -6.39 -9.36
N LYS A 134 14.13 -6.88 -9.31
CA LYS A 134 13.75 -8.15 -9.94
C LYS A 134 13.59 -7.99 -11.45
N PRO A 135 13.81 -9.08 -12.22
CA PRO A 135 13.43 -9.08 -13.62
C PRO A 135 11.95 -8.70 -13.78
N ALA A 136 11.65 -7.87 -14.80
CA ALA A 136 10.28 -7.49 -15.09
C ALA A 136 9.45 -8.77 -15.35
N THR A 137 8.45 -8.99 -14.51
CA THR A 137 7.45 -10.05 -14.76
C THR A 137 6.32 -9.46 -15.59
N THR A 138 6.06 -10.01 -16.75
CA THR A 138 4.81 -9.77 -17.47
C THR A 138 3.66 -10.30 -16.63
N ASN A 139 2.87 -9.39 -16.07
CA ASN A 139 1.65 -9.71 -15.33
C ASN A 139 0.47 -9.81 -16.29
#